data_4b1aa50001b4d0d4399f3a9eae15f960
#
_entry.id   4b1aa50001b4d0d4399f3a9eae15f960
#
_cell.length_a   1.000
_cell.length_b   1.000
_cell.length_c   1.000
_cell.angle_alpha   90.00
_cell.angle_beta   90.00
_cell.angle_gamma   90.00
#
_symmetry.space_group_name_H-M   'P 1'
#
loop_
_entity.id
_entity.type
_entity.pdbx_description
1 polymer ?
#
loop_
_entity_poly.entity_id
_entity_poly.type
_entity_poly.pdbx_seq_one_letter_code
_entity_poly.pdbx_strand_id
1 'polypeptide(L)'
;FVRWTTEDIVRPVNELLANMQRTGRGELDSFSIVRTNDEIGALTEGYNEMSEKLKNYFQSMDNINKANARFVPRQFLDFLGKESITDIQLGDQVQKEMTILFSDIRDFTAMSETMTPKENFDFINNYLGYMEPVIRHNNGFIDKFMGDSIMALFPERSEDAINASIEMRIKLLEYNEIISQFGKPAIDAGVGIHTGMLMLGIIGGEGRMDGTVISD
;
A
#
# COMPACT_ATOMS: atom_id res chain seq x y z
N PHE A 1 58.38 -10.11 -14.36
CA PHE A 1 57.63 -10.82 -13.30
C PHE A 1 56.75 -9.88 -12.47
N VAL A 2 57.26 -8.75 -11.95
CA VAL A 2 56.52 -7.79 -11.10
C VAL A 2 55.37 -7.08 -11.82
N ARG A 3 55.39 -6.94 -13.12
CA ARG A 3 54.41 -6.22 -13.93
C ARG A 3 53.10 -7.04 -14.16
N TRP A 4 53.23 -8.34 -14.29
CA TRP A 4 52.13 -9.29 -14.44
C TRP A 4 51.25 -9.36 -13.15
N THR A 5 51.86 -9.43 -12.00
CA THR A 5 51.14 -9.52 -10.72
C THR A 5 50.30 -8.28 -10.37
N THR A 6 50.61 -7.11 -10.91
CA THR A 6 49.89 -5.87 -10.64
C THR A 6 48.61 -5.74 -11.46
N GLU A 7 48.64 -6.15 -12.75
CA GLU A 7 47.47 -6.11 -13.63
C GLU A 7 46.53 -7.31 -13.41
N ASP A 8 47.08 -8.48 -13.15
CA ASP A 8 46.31 -9.71 -13.09
C ASP A 8 45.70 -9.99 -11.70
N ILE A 9 46.26 -9.45 -10.61
CA ILE A 9 45.77 -9.69 -9.25
C ILE A 9 45.30 -8.39 -8.57
N VAL A 10 46.14 -7.35 -8.53
CA VAL A 10 45.86 -6.14 -7.72
C VAL A 10 44.67 -5.35 -8.30
N ARG A 11 44.60 -5.25 -9.63
CA ARG A 11 43.51 -4.50 -10.27
C ARG A 11 42.14 -5.16 -10.07
N PRO A 12 41.92 -6.46 -10.33
CA PRO A 12 40.65 -7.13 -10.08
C PRO A 12 40.23 -7.07 -8.59
N VAL A 13 41.17 -7.22 -7.65
CA VAL A 13 40.89 -7.13 -6.21
C VAL A 13 40.43 -5.71 -5.85
N ASN A 14 41.07 -4.66 -6.37
CA ASN A 14 40.65 -3.29 -6.09
C ASN A 14 39.29 -2.95 -6.73
N GLU A 15 38.99 -3.45 -7.94
CA GLU A 15 37.70 -3.32 -8.58
C GLU A 15 36.61 -4.01 -7.74
N LEU A 16 36.89 -5.22 -7.26
CA LEU A 16 35.97 -5.98 -6.40
C LEU A 16 35.73 -5.24 -5.07
N LEU A 17 36.80 -4.76 -4.41
CA LEU A 17 36.68 -3.99 -3.17
C LEU A 17 35.84 -2.72 -3.36
N ALA A 18 36.07 -1.97 -4.46
CA ALA A 18 35.27 -0.79 -4.77
C ALA A 18 33.79 -1.12 -4.97
N ASN A 19 33.48 -2.20 -5.66
CA ASN A 19 32.10 -2.66 -5.86
C ASN A 19 31.46 -3.16 -4.56
N MET A 20 32.21 -3.88 -3.71
CA MET A 20 31.73 -4.27 -2.37
C MET A 20 31.40 -3.04 -1.50
N GLN A 21 32.23 -1.99 -1.56
CA GLN A 21 31.95 -0.74 -0.84
C GLN A 21 30.72 -0.02 -1.38
N ARG A 22 30.48 -0.05 -2.69
CA ARG A 22 29.27 0.50 -3.32
C ARG A 22 28.02 -0.27 -2.87
N THR A 23 28.07 -1.59 -2.91
CA THR A 23 27.00 -2.44 -2.40
C THR A 23 26.71 -2.17 -0.92
N GLY A 24 27.75 -1.99 -0.11
CA GLY A 24 27.62 -1.62 1.31
C GLY A 24 26.97 -0.24 1.55
N ARG A 25 26.94 0.64 0.54
CA ARG A 25 26.21 1.93 0.56
C ARG A 25 24.80 1.83 -0.02
N GLY A 26 24.36 0.63 -0.41
CA GLY A 26 23.03 0.41 -0.98
C GLY A 26 22.99 0.46 -2.51
N GLU A 27 24.11 0.60 -3.21
CA GLU A 27 24.20 0.55 -4.67
C GLU A 27 24.22 -0.91 -5.15
N LEU A 28 23.06 -1.56 -5.16
CA LEU A 28 22.93 -3.01 -5.41
C LEU A 28 23.13 -3.44 -6.88
N ASP A 29 23.26 -2.49 -7.82
CA ASP A 29 23.56 -2.76 -9.22
C ASP A 29 25.08 -2.84 -9.52
N SER A 30 25.91 -3.03 -8.49
CA SER A 30 27.36 -3.09 -8.59
C SER A 30 27.82 -4.52 -8.83
N PHE A 31 28.15 -4.85 -10.07
CA PHE A 31 28.72 -6.13 -10.47
C PHE A 31 30.20 -6.01 -10.84
N SER A 32 30.98 -7.04 -10.54
CA SER A 32 32.37 -7.16 -10.95
C SER A 32 32.52 -8.12 -12.12
N ILE A 33 33.36 -7.75 -13.08
CA ILE A 33 33.63 -8.61 -14.27
C ILE A 33 34.59 -9.73 -13.84
N VAL A 34 34.18 -10.99 -14.02
CA VAL A 34 35.05 -12.15 -13.82
C VAL A 34 36.08 -12.18 -14.94
N ARG A 35 37.37 -12.01 -14.61
CA ARG A 35 38.48 -11.91 -15.58
C ARG A 35 39.44 -13.08 -15.50
N THR A 36 39.42 -13.84 -14.44
CA THR A 36 40.36 -14.91 -14.15
C THR A 36 39.64 -16.21 -13.78
N ASN A 37 40.30 -17.34 -14.03
CA ASN A 37 39.79 -18.69 -13.67
C ASN A 37 40.55 -19.25 -12.46
N ASP A 38 40.83 -18.41 -11.49
CA ASP A 38 41.54 -18.69 -10.24
C ASP A 38 40.68 -18.32 -9.01
N GLU A 39 41.28 -18.23 -7.84
CA GLU A 39 40.61 -17.87 -6.60
C GLU A 39 39.98 -16.48 -6.64
N ILE A 40 40.54 -15.55 -7.42
CA ILE A 40 39.99 -14.21 -7.63
C ILE A 40 38.75 -14.25 -8.48
N GLY A 41 38.74 -15.08 -9.52
CA GLY A 41 37.55 -15.37 -10.33
C GLY A 41 36.41 -15.93 -9.49
N ALA A 42 36.70 -16.98 -8.68
CA ALA A 42 35.73 -17.59 -7.78
C ALA A 42 35.19 -16.58 -6.73
N LEU A 43 36.05 -15.72 -6.18
CA LEU A 43 35.66 -14.67 -5.24
C LEU A 43 34.73 -13.64 -5.92
N THR A 44 35.03 -13.27 -7.17
CA THR A 44 34.23 -12.33 -7.95
C THR A 44 32.84 -12.90 -8.26
N GLU A 45 32.77 -14.17 -8.63
CA GLU A 45 31.50 -14.89 -8.85
C GLU A 45 30.68 -14.93 -7.54
N GLY A 46 31.30 -15.31 -6.44
CA GLY A 46 30.63 -15.34 -5.11
C GLY A 46 30.10 -13.97 -4.67
N TYR A 47 30.86 -12.90 -4.93
CA TYR A 47 30.40 -11.54 -4.68
C TYR A 47 29.20 -11.18 -5.56
N ASN A 48 29.24 -11.46 -6.86
CA ASN A 48 28.15 -11.18 -7.79
C ASN A 48 26.87 -11.92 -7.39
N GLU A 49 26.99 -13.21 -7.04
CA GLU A 49 25.88 -14.01 -6.54
C GLU A 49 25.28 -13.45 -5.24
N MET A 50 26.13 -13.03 -4.30
CA MET A 50 25.71 -12.38 -3.07
C MET A 50 24.98 -11.04 -3.37
N SER A 51 25.54 -10.21 -4.25
CA SER A 51 24.96 -8.92 -4.64
C SER A 51 23.60 -9.10 -5.30
N GLU A 52 23.44 -10.08 -6.18
CA GLU A 52 22.17 -10.42 -6.80
C GLU A 52 21.12 -10.90 -5.77
N LYS A 53 21.52 -11.79 -4.85
CA LYS A 53 20.64 -12.23 -3.76
C LYS A 53 20.20 -11.06 -2.88
N LEU A 54 21.10 -10.17 -2.50
CA LEU A 54 20.77 -8.97 -1.75
C LEU A 54 19.76 -8.10 -2.49
N LYS A 55 19.98 -7.83 -3.78
CA LYS A 55 19.04 -7.08 -4.61
C LYS A 55 17.65 -7.70 -4.62
N ASN A 56 17.56 -9.03 -4.79
CA ASN A 56 16.31 -9.76 -4.78
C ASN A 56 15.62 -9.70 -3.43
N TYR A 57 16.36 -9.77 -2.31
CA TYR A 57 15.78 -9.59 -0.97
C TYR A 57 15.20 -8.20 -0.76
N PHE A 58 15.92 -7.14 -1.15
CA PHE A 58 15.41 -5.77 -1.05
C PHE A 58 14.16 -5.55 -1.91
N GLN A 59 14.16 -6.07 -3.14
CA GLN A 59 12.98 -6.00 -4.01
C GLN A 59 11.78 -6.77 -3.39
N SER A 60 12.03 -7.91 -2.80
CA SER A 60 10.99 -8.69 -2.11
C SER A 60 10.43 -7.95 -0.91
N MET A 61 11.30 -7.32 -0.08
CA MET A 61 10.86 -6.49 1.05
C MET A 61 10.04 -5.29 0.61
N ASP A 62 10.47 -4.59 -0.45
CA ASP A 62 9.70 -3.46 -1.01
C ASP A 62 8.32 -3.90 -1.51
N ASN A 63 8.24 -5.05 -2.19
CA ASN A 63 6.98 -5.63 -2.64
C ASN A 63 6.07 -6.02 -1.46
N ILE A 64 6.63 -6.60 -0.38
CA ILE A 64 5.87 -6.92 0.83
C ILE A 64 5.34 -5.65 1.49
N ASN A 65 6.17 -4.60 1.61
CA ASN A 65 5.75 -3.32 2.18
C ASN A 65 4.64 -2.66 1.35
N LYS A 66 4.75 -2.68 0.02
CA LYS A 66 3.70 -2.20 -0.89
C LYS A 66 2.41 -3.02 -0.78
N ALA A 67 2.51 -4.33 -0.60
CA ALA A 67 1.36 -5.19 -0.40
C ALA A 67 0.69 -4.88 0.95
N ASN A 68 1.44 -4.77 2.03
CA ASN A 68 0.93 -4.42 3.36
C ASN A 68 0.22 -3.06 3.39
N ALA A 69 0.74 -2.06 2.65
CA ALA A 69 0.13 -0.73 2.55
C ALA A 69 -1.27 -0.73 1.90
N ARG A 70 -1.67 -1.83 1.24
CA ARG A 70 -3.04 -2.01 0.72
C ARG A 70 -4.02 -2.47 1.80
N PHE A 71 -3.53 -3.03 2.91
CA PHE A 71 -4.35 -3.52 4.02
C PHE A 71 -4.35 -2.54 5.20
N VAL A 72 -3.21 -1.87 5.43
CA VAL A 72 -3.08 -0.84 6.47
C VAL A 72 -2.66 0.46 5.79
N PRO A 73 -3.53 1.46 5.72
CA PRO A 73 -3.21 2.75 5.12
C PRO A 73 -2.00 3.39 5.80
N ARG A 74 -1.04 3.91 5.01
CA ARG A 74 0.16 4.54 5.56
C ARG A 74 -0.18 5.71 6.47
N GLN A 75 -1.22 6.46 6.13
CA GLN A 75 -1.72 7.57 6.95
C GLN A 75 -2.08 7.12 8.37
N PHE A 76 -2.58 5.89 8.52
CA PHE A 76 -2.89 5.33 9.84
C PHE A 76 -1.62 5.15 10.69
N LEU A 77 -0.52 4.67 10.07
CA LEU A 77 0.80 4.55 10.72
C LEU A 77 1.35 5.93 11.08
N ASP A 78 1.27 6.89 10.16
CA ASP A 78 1.76 8.25 10.37
C ASP A 78 1.07 8.91 11.57
N PHE A 79 -0.25 8.71 11.74
CA PHE A 79 -0.99 9.23 12.90
C PHE A 79 -0.59 8.57 14.20
N LEU A 80 -0.27 7.29 14.20
CA LEU A 80 0.25 6.59 15.38
C LEU A 80 1.75 6.89 15.65
N GLY A 81 2.42 7.69 14.79
CA GLY A 81 3.84 8.00 14.91
C GLY A 81 4.73 6.77 14.67
N LYS A 82 4.30 5.85 13.81
CA LYS A 82 5.01 4.61 13.49
C LYS A 82 5.60 4.68 12.07
N GLU A 83 6.83 4.25 11.92
CA GLU A 83 7.49 4.19 10.61
C GLU A 83 7.12 2.94 9.82
N SER A 84 6.82 1.85 10.51
CA SER A 84 6.52 0.54 9.93
C SER A 84 5.37 -0.16 10.65
N ILE A 85 4.67 -1.04 9.94
CA ILE A 85 3.67 -1.95 10.51
C ILE A 85 4.27 -2.85 11.60
N THR A 86 5.58 -3.11 11.55
CA THR A 86 6.30 -3.90 12.56
C THR A 86 6.43 -3.19 13.92
N ASP A 87 6.23 -1.88 13.94
CA ASP A 87 6.37 -1.05 15.15
C ASP A 87 5.03 -0.91 15.90
N ILE A 88 3.94 -1.41 15.29
CA ILE A 88 2.61 -1.38 15.88
C ILE A 88 2.54 -2.31 17.10
N GLN A 89 1.95 -1.79 18.16
CA GLN A 89 1.66 -2.55 19.38
C GLN A 89 0.18 -2.49 19.73
N LEU A 90 -0.31 -3.54 20.36
CA LEU A 90 -1.67 -3.57 20.87
C LEU A 90 -1.89 -2.44 21.88
N GLY A 91 -2.93 -1.65 21.67
CA GLY A 91 -3.25 -0.49 22.50
C GLY A 91 -2.58 0.82 22.07
N ASP A 92 -1.76 0.83 21.01
CA ASP A 92 -1.34 2.09 20.38
C ASP A 92 -2.57 2.90 19.98
N GLN A 93 -2.60 4.17 20.35
CA GLN A 93 -3.77 5.02 20.08
C GLN A 93 -3.38 6.50 19.99
N VAL A 94 -4.15 7.25 19.24
CA VAL A 94 -4.05 8.71 19.13
C VAL A 94 -5.43 9.32 19.02
N GLN A 95 -5.64 10.42 19.73
CA GLN A 95 -6.87 11.21 19.61
C GLN A 95 -6.63 12.39 18.66
N LYS A 96 -7.50 12.51 17.66
CA LYS A 96 -7.43 13.60 16.67
C LYS A 96 -8.83 13.99 16.21
N GLU A 97 -9.04 15.29 15.97
CA GLU A 97 -10.24 15.76 15.28
C GLU A 97 -10.11 15.44 13.79
N MET A 98 -11.09 14.74 13.24
CA MET A 98 -11.15 14.37 11.83
C MET A 98 -12.60 14.39 11.34
N THR A 99 -12.74 14.45 10.03
CA THR A 99 -14.05 14.22 9.40
C THR A 99 -14.13 12.79 8.91
N ILE A 100 -15.20 12.11 9.30
CA ILE A 100 -15.52 10.76 8.87
C ILE A 100 -16.60 10.82 7.79
N LEU A 101 -16.44 10.00 6.76
CA LEU A 101 -17.43 9.81 5.69
C LEU A 101 -17.83 8.34 5.65
N PHE A 102 -19.13 8.10 5.71
CA PHE A 102 -19.73 6.81 5.39
C PHE A 102 -20.48 6.90 4.07
N SER A 103 -20.25 5.95 3.18
CA SER A 103 -21.02 5.80 1.96
C SER A 103 -21.54 4.38 1.85
N ASP A 104 -22.80 4.21 1.45
CA ASP A 104 -23.48 2.93 1.37
C ASP A 104 -24.39 2.86 0.14
N ILE A 105 -24.43 1.71 -0.54
CA ILE A 105 -25.26 1.53 -1.74
C ILE A 105 -26.71 1.29 -1.31
N ARG A 106 -27.64 2.05 -1.88
CA ARG A 106 -29.07 1.91 -1.62
C ARG A 106 -29.58 0.54 -2.08
N ASP A 107 -30.34 -0.12 -1.21
CA ASP A 107 -31.00 -1.40 -1.49
C ASP A 107 -30.06 -2.53 -1.93
N PHE A 108 -28.74 -2.43 -1.55
CA PHE A 108 -27.74 -3.40 -1.94
C PHE A 108 -28.09 -4.83 -1.50
N THR A 109 -28.65 -5.01 -0.30
CA THR A 109 -29.04 -6.33 0.22
C THR A 109 -29.99 -7.03 -0.75
N ALA A 110 -31.07 -6.34 -1.17
CA ALA A 110 -32.04 -6.89 -2.11
C ALA A 110 -31.43 -7.14 -3.50
N MET A 111 -30.53 -6.27 -3.95
CA MET A 111 -29.82 -6.42 -5.22
C MET A 111 -28.86 -7.63 -5.17
N SER A 112 -28.12 -7.79 -4.11
CA SER A 112 -27.14 -8.86 -3.93
C SER A 112 -27.77 -10.26 -3.88
N GLU A 113 -29.00 -10.38 -3.36
CA GLU A 113 -29.77 -11.64 -3.36
C GLU A 113 -30.06 -12.17 -4.77
N THR A 114 -30.06 -11.30 -5.78
CA THR A 114 -30.29 -11.69 -7.18
C THR A 114 -29.00 -12.08 -7.92
N MET A 115 -27.84 -11.93 -7.29
CA MET A 115 -26.52 -12.17 -7.87
C MET A 115 -25.94 -13.50 -7.37
N THR A 116 -25.13 -14.13 -8.21
CA THR A 116 -24.23 -15.18 -7.73
C THR A 116 -23.15 -14.58 -6.83
N PRO A 117 -22.53 -15.36 -5.92
CA PRO A 117 -21.45 -14.86 -5.08
C PRO A 117 -20.30 -14.22 -5.86
N LYS A 118 -19.98 -14.74 -7.04
CA LYS A 118 -18.95 -14.17 -7.91
C LYS A 118 -19.37 -12.83 -8.49
N GLU A 119 -20.60 -12.74 -9.02
CA GLU A 119 -21.13 -11.48 -9.59
C GLU A 119 -21.20 -10.40 -8.52
N ASN A 120 -21.61 -10.73 -7.30
CA ASN A 120 -21.64 -9.81 -6.18
C ASN A 120 -20.24 -9.30 -5.84
N PHE A 121 -19.26 -10.20 -5.77
CA PHE A 121 -17.86 -9.84 -5.49
C PHE A 121 -17.26 -8.95 -6.59
N ASP A 122 -17.49 -9.31 -7.85
CA ASP A 122 -17.06 -8.52 -9.02
C ASP A 122 -17.72 -7.13 -9.04
N PHE A 123 -19.02 -7.07 -8.70
CA PHE A 123 -19.76 -5.81 -8.61
C PHE A 123 -19.18 -4.88 -7.54
N ILE A 124 -19.01 -5.38 -6.30
CA ILE A 124 -18.45 -4.59 -5.19
C ILE A 124 -17.05 -4.08 -5.57
N ASN A 125 -16.17 -4.94 -6.07
CA ASN A 125 -14.82 -4.52 -6.45
C ASN A 125 -14.81 -3.46 -7.54
N ASN A 126 -15.68 -3.57 -8.53
CA ASN A 126 -15.82 -2.56 -9.57
C ASN A 126 -16.29 -1.22 -8.96
N TYR A 127 -17.35 -1.22 -8.16
CA TYR A 127 -17.87 -0.02 -7.51
C TYR A 127 -16.80 0.67 -6.63
N LEU A 128 -16.17 -0.09 -5.74
CA LEU A 128 -15.12 0.43 -4.86
C LEU A 128 -13.94 0.98 -5.65
N GLY A 129 -13.58 0.34 -6.77
CA GLY A 129 -12.53 0.81 -7.67
C GLY A 129 -12.81 2.18 -8.32
N TYR A 130 -14.08 2.55 -8.47
CA TYR A 130 -14.47 3.89 -8.92
C TYR A 130 -14.47 4.92 -7.78
N MET A 131 -14.78 4.51 -6.55
CA MET A 131 -14.95 5.42 -5.41
C MET A 131 -13.64 5.69 -4.66
N GLU A 132 -12.76 4.70 -4.51
CA GLU A 132 -11.49 4.86 -3.78
C GLU A 132 -10.61 6.00 -4.31
N PRO A 133 -10.38 6.13 -5.64
CA PRO A 133 -9.54 7.20 -6.16
C PRO A 133 -10.08 8.61 -5.85
N VAL A 134 -11.41 8.77 -5.77
CA VAL A 134 -12.06 10.05 -5.44
C VAL A 134 -11.75 10.46 -4.00
N ILE A 135 -11.87 9.53 -3.07
CA ILE A 135 -11.57 9.76 -1.65
C ILE A 135 -10.12 10.20 -1.50
N ARG A 136 -9.19 9.47 -2.13
CA ARG A 136 -7.76 9.77 -2.08
C ARG A 136 -7.41 11.11 -2.76
N HIS A 137 -8.06 11.45 -3.88
CA HIS A 137 -7.85 12.72 -4.58
C HIS A 137 -8.23 13.92 -3.69
N ASN A 138 -9.23 13.75 -2.83
CA ASN A 138 -9.70 14.75 -1.89
C ASN A 138 -9.03 14.63 -0.49
N ASN A 139 -7.77 14.20 -0.41
CA ASN A 139 -6.96 14.09 0.82
C ASN A 139 -7.55 13.16 1.89
N GLY A 140 -8.51 12.29 1.53
CA GLY A 140 -9.03 11.25 2.40
C GLY A 140 -8.28 9.94 2.26
N PHE A 141 -8.46 9.06 3.22
CA PHE A 141 -8.05 7.66 3.11
C PHE A 141 -9.17 6.75 3.62
N ILE A 142 -9.21 5.54 3.08
CA ILE A 142 -10.20 4.55 3.49
C ILE A 142 -9.68 3.84 4.74
N ASP A 143 -10.49 3.85 5.79
CA ASP A 143 -10.25 3.07 6.99
C ASP A 143 -10.59 1.60 6.73
N LYS A 144 -11.79 1.34 6.27
CA LYS A 144 -12.24 -0.01 5.91
C LYS A 144 -13.40 -0.02 4.94
N PHE A 145 -13.57 -1.17 4.30
CA PHE A 145 -14.76 -1.54 3.56
C PHE A 145 -15.63 -2.47 4.43
N MET A 146 -16.92 -2.23 4.46
CA MET A 146 -17.90 -3.03 5.20
C MET A 146 -18.98 -3.52 4.25
N GLY A 147 -18.66 -4.60 3.50
CA GLY A 147 -19.49 -5.03 2.38
C GLY A 147 -19.45 -4.01 1.24
N ASP A 148 -20.58 -3.41 0.95
CA ASP A 148 -20.74 -2.33 -0.04
C ASP A 148 -20.50 -0.93 0.55
N SER A 149 -20.36 -0.83 1.87
CA SER A 149 -20.13 0.44 2.55
C SER A 149 -18.65 0.81 2.59
N ILE A 150 -18.38 2.10 2.47
CA ILE A 150 -17.06 2.70 2.59
C ILE A 150 -17.01 3.55 3.86
N MET A 151 -16.02 3.34 4.70
CA MET A 151 -15.66 4.24 5.78
C MET A 151 -14.35 4.93 5.44
N ALA A 152 -14.40 6.25 5.30
CA ALA A 152 -13.24 7.07 4.95
C ALA A 152 -13.01 8.18 5.97
N LEU A 153 -11.75 8.55 6.16
CA LEU A 153 -11.31 9.56 7.10
C LEU A 153 -10.61 10.70 6.34
N PHE A 154 -10.92 11.94 6.77
CA PHE A 154 -10.34 13.17 6.23
C PHE A 154 -9.70 13.93 7.40
N PRO A 155 -8.35 13.88 7.52
CA PRO A 155 -7.67 14.35 8.72
C PRO A 155 -7.42 15.85 8.77
N GLU A 156 -7.52 16.57 7.63
CA GLU A 156 -7.10 17.96 7.52
C GLU A 156 -8.29 18.91 7.53
N ARG A 157 -9.22 18.75 6.59
CA ARG A 157 -10.31 19.73 6.38
C ARG A 157 -11.64 19.00 6.17
N SER A 158 -12.69 19.51 6.81
CA SER A 158 -14.04 18.97 6.62
C SER A 158 -14.58 19.17 5.20
N GLU A 159 -14.13 20.22 4.51
CA GLU A 159 -14.49 20.48 3.12
C GLU A 159 -13.98 19.42 2.16
N ASP A 160 -12.89 18.72 2.49
CA ASP A 160 -12.34 17.65 1.66
C ASP A 160 -13.34 16.47 1.61
N ALA A 161 -14.00 16.14 2.71
CA ALA A 161 -15.05 15.13 2.75
C ALA A 161 -16.29 15.54 1.95
N ILE A 162 -16.66 16.81 1.99
CA ILE A 162 -17.78 17.35 1.20
C ILE A 162 -17.44 17.27 -0.30
N ASN A 163 -16.25 17.73 -0.69
CA ASN A 163 -15.79 17.66 -2.09
C ASN A 163 -15.74 16.21 -2.58
N ALA A 164 -15.20 15.28 -1.76
CA ALA A 164 -15.20 13.86 -2.05
C ALA A 164 -16.62 13.33 -2.28
N SER A 165 -17.58 13.69 -1.44
CA SER A 165 -18.97 13.23 -1.57
C SER A 165 -19.63 13.72 -2.85
N ILE A 166 -19.37 14.96 -3.27
CA ILE A 166 -19.87 15.53 -4.53
C ILE A 166 -19.24 14.82 -5.73
N GLU A 167 -17.92 14.63 -5.71
CA GLU A 167 -17.21 13.95 -6.78
C GLU A 167 -17.61 12.47 -6.87
N MET A 168 -17.78 11.79 -5.72
CA MET A 168 -18.32 10.42 -5.69
C MET A 168 -19.70 10.32 -6.37
N ARG A 169 -20.57 11.33 -6.16
CA ARG A 169 -21.86 11.37 -6.83
C ARG A 169 -21.71 11.51 -8.35
N ILE A 170 -20.79 12.33 -8.83
CA ILE A 170 -20.51 12.48 -10.27
C ILE A 170 -19.96 11.14 -10.82
N LYS A 171 -19.01 10.53 -10.12
CA LYS A 171 -18.47 9.22 -10.53
C LYS A 171 -19.49 8.10 -10.51
N LEU A 172 -20.47 8.16 -9.61
CA LEU A 172 -21.58 7.21 -9.60
C LEU A 172 -22.47 7.34 -10.85
N LEU A 173 -22.70 8.56 -11.32
CA LEU A 173 -23.44 8.77 -12.58
C LEU A 173 -22.68 8.19 -13.77
N GLU A 174 -21.36 8.45 -13.88
CA GLU A 174 -20.51 7.84 -14.91
C GLU A 174 -20.53 6.29 -14.83
N TYR A 175 -20.45 5.73 -13.63
CA TYR A 175 -20.53 4.29 -13.39
C TYR A 175 -21.87 3.72 -13.84
N ASN A 176 -22.98 4.40 -13.54
CA ASN A 176 -24.33 4.00 -13.97
C ASN A 176 -24.48 3.99 -15.49
N GLU A 177 -23.89 4.95 -16.20
CA GLU A 177 -23.85 4.95 -17.66
C GLU A 177 -23.13 3.71 -18.22
N ILE A 178 -22.01 3.32 -17.57
CA ILE A 178 -21.25 2.14 -17.98
C ILE A 178 -22.04 0.86 -17.74
N ILE A 179 -22.59 0.65 -16.53
CA ILE A 179 -23.31 -0.60 -16.20
C ILE A 179 -24.61 -0.74 -16.98
N SER A 180 -25.25 0.37 -17.37
CA SER A 180 -26.44 0.36 -18.20
C SER A 180 -26.23 -0.26 -19.59
N GLN A 181 -25.01 -0.11 -20.15
CA GLN A 181 -24.61 -0.74 -21.42
C GLN A 181 -24.59 -2.26 -21.34
N PHE A 182 -24.47 -2.80 -20.12
CA PHE A 182 -24.52 -4.24 -19.84
C PHE A 182 -25.88 -4.71 -19.32
N GLY A 183 -26.93 -3.84 -19.47
CA GLY A 183 -28.32 -4.16 -19.06
C GLY A 183 -28.49 -4.21 -17.54
N LYS A 184 -27.54 -3.67 -16.74
CA LYS A 184 -27.68 -3.62 -15.30
C LYS A 184 -28.45 -2.36 -14.86
N PRO A 185 -29.28 -2.45 -13.81
CA PRO A 185 -30.00 -1.28 -13.28
C PRO A 185 -29.00 -0.25 -12.69
N ALA A 186 -29.41 1.03 -12.78
CA ALA A 186 -28.67 2.10 -12.10
C ALA A 186 -28.75 1.92 -10.57
N ILE A 187 -27.64 2.23 -9.90
CA ILE A 187 -27.55 2.21 -8.46
C ILE A 187 -27.49 3.63 -7.89
N ASP A 188 -27.87 3.77 -6.64
CA ASP A 188 -27.73 5.00 -5.87
C ASP A 188 -26.93 4.74 -4.59
N ALA A 189 -26.28 5.78 -4.03
CA ALA A 189 -25.52 5.68 -2.79
C ALA A 189 -25.86 6.84 -1.87
N GLY A 190 -26.04 6.52 -0.59
CA GLY A 190 -26.16 7.50 0.49
C GLY A 190 -24.77 7.84 1.04
N VAL A 191 -24.58 9.11 1.41
CA VAL A 191 -23.35 9.56 2.08
C VAL A 191 -23.71 10.28 3.38
N GLY A 192 -23.05 9.90 4.48
CA GLY A 192 -23.11 10.58 5.75
C GLY A 192 -21.73 11.12 6.11
N ILE A 193 -21.66 12.37 6.58
CA ILE A 193 -20.42 13.04 6.97
C ILE A 193 -20.58 13.60 8.38
N HIS A 194 -19.56 13.39 9.23
CA HIS A 194 -19.50 13.96 10.55
C HIS A 194 -18.07 14.36 10.89
N THR A 195 -17.90 15.48 11.60
CA THR A 195 -16.61 15.95 12.10
C THR A 195 -16.62 15.93 13.61
N GLY A 196 -15.59 15.37 14.22
CA GLY A 196 -15.45 15.29 15.66
C GLY A 196 -14.14 14.70 16.12
N MET A 197 -13.99 14.61 17.43
CA MET A 197 -12.84 13.94 18.04
C MET A 197 -12.95 12.44 17.86
N LEU A 198 -11.95 11.84 17.24
CA LEU A 198 -11.85 10.40 17.03
C LEU A 198 -10.64 9.85 17.78
N MET A 199 -10.79 8.62 18.28
CA MET A 199 -9.69 7.82 18.79
C MET A 199 -9.30 6.81 17.71
N LEU A 200 -8.16 7.03 17.05
CA LEU A 200 -7.55 6.01 16.18
C LEU A 200 -6.70 5.10 17.05
N GLY A 201 -6.80 3.79 16.85
CA GLY A 201 -6.00 2.88 17.65
C GLY A 201 -5.99 1.45 17.14
N ILE A 202 -5.16 0.65 17.80
CA ILE A 202 -4.99 -0.77 17.53
C ILE A 202 -5.73 -1.56 18.61
N ILE A 203 -6.68 -2.36 18.17
CA ILE A 203 -7.45 -3.27 19.02
C ILE A 203 -7.22 -4.71 18.61
N GLY A 204 -7.56 -5.66 19.48
CA GLY A 204 -7.52 -7.09 19.21
C GLY A 204 -6.75 -7.88 20.25
N GLY A 205 -6.00 -8.89 19.79
CA GLY A 205 -5.17 -9.77 20.62
C GLY A 205 -3.90 -10.17 19.89
N GLU A 206 -3.04 -10.96 20.54
CA GLU A 206 -1.72 -11.36 19.99
C GLU A 206 -1.81 -12.05 18.61
N GLY A 207 -2.90 -12.80 18.37
CA GLY A 207 -3.07 -13.54 17.10
C GLY A 207 -3.68 -12.71 15.98
N ARG A 208 -4.31 -11.57 16.27
CA ARG A 208 -4.93 -10.67 15.29
C ARG A 208 -5.11 -9.28 15.89
N MET A 209 -4.58 -8.31 15.19
CA MET A 209 -4.79 -6.88 15.49
C MET A 209 -5.58 -6.24 14.35
N ASP A 210 -6.35 -5.22 14.66
CA ASP A 210 -7.09 -4.42 13.71
C ASP A 210 -6.94 -2.94 14.05
N GLY A 211 -6.66 -2.14 13.02
CA GLY A 211 -6.71 -0.68 13.12
C GLY A 211 -8.14 -0.22 13.06
N THR A 212 -8.55 0.62 14.01
CA THR A 212 -9.94 1.09 14.07
C THR A 212 -10.03 2.50 14.61
N VAL A 213 -11.21 3.07 14.39
CA VAL A 213 -11.61 4.38 14.89
C VAL A 213 -12.76 4.21 15.85
N ILE A 214 -12.66 4.87 16.99
CA ILE A 214 -13.72 4.92 18.01
C ILE A 214 -14.09 6.39 18.25
N SER A 215 -15.37 6.68 18.26
CA SER A 215 -15.94 8.00 18.57
C SER A 215 -17.19 7.82 19.42
N ASP A 216 -17.57 8.88 20.12
CA ASP A 216 -18.84 8.98 20.84
C ASP A 216 -20.01 9.05 19.86
#